data_123b1fc68974ad71d8c1c62863acdcb2
#
_entry.id   123b1fc68974ad71d8c1c62863acdcb2
#
_cell.length_a   1.000
_cell.length_b   1.000
_cell.length_c   1.000
_cell.angle_alpha   90.00
_cell.angle_beta   90.00
_cell.angle_gamma   90.00
#
_symmetry.space_group_name_H-M   'P 1'
#
loop_
_entity.id
_entity.type
_entity.pdbx_description
1 polymer ?
#
loop_
_entity_poly.entity_id
_entity_poly.type
_entity_poly.pdbx_seq_one_letter_code
_entity_poly.pdbx_strand_id
1 'polypeptide(L)'
;LNGYRGLLLGQSIPFPDSVKENFSVLFHYGGSPIGNSRVKLTNIDDCVKKGYVKDGEDPLEVAANQLTNDNVNILHTIGGDDTNTMAAQLSFFLEKNGYDLTVVGLPKTVDNDVFPVAQTLGAWTAAEQGSIFFENVVNENTTSNRQLIIHEVMGRHCGWLTAQTAKDYRLKLRNKEF
;
A
#
# COMPACT_ATOMS: atom_id res chain seq x y z
N LEU A 1 -1.44 9.86 -12.12
CA LEU A 1 -0.10 9.29 -11.86
C LEU A 1 0.42 9.70 -10.47
N ASN A 2 1.32 8.90 -9.87
CA ASN A 2 2.01 9.26 -8.64
C ASN A 2 1.10 9.52 -7.40
N GLY A 3 0.00 8.78 -7.25
CA GLY A 3 -0.89 8.84 -6.10
C GLY A 3 -1.42 10.25 -5.79
N TYR A 4 -1.57 10.61 -4.52
CA TYR A 4 -2.11 11.92 -4.12
C TYR A 4 -1.28 13.11 -4.62
N ARG A 5 0.03 12.98 -4.81
CA ARG A 5 0.84 14.02 -5.44
C ARG A 5 0.35 14.33 -6.85
N GLY A 6 0.15 13.29 -7.64
CA GLY A 6 -0.34 13.45 -9.00
C GLY A 6 -1.76 13.99 -9.07
N LEU A 7 -2.61 13.63 -8.10
CA LEU A 7 -3.94 14.19 -7.97
C LEU A 7 -3.90 15.71 -7.76
N LEU A 8 -3.07 16.19 -6.82
CA LEU A 8 -2.91 17.63 -6.56
C LEU A 8 -2.33 18.40 -7.77
N LEU A 9 -1.52 17.73 -8.58
CA LEU A 9 -0.87 18.34 -9.76
C LEU A 9 -1.64 18.12 -11.07
N GLY A 10 -2.84 17.54 -11.02
CA GLY A 10 -3.64 17.24 -12.23
C GLY A 10 -2.99 16.25 -13.19
N GLN A 11 -2.15 15.34 -12.66
CA GLN A 11 -1.42 14.34 -13.46
C GLN A 11 -2.27 13.08 -13.65
N SER A 12 -3.25 13.12 -14.50
CA SER A 12 -4.07 11.98 -14.90
C SER A 12 -3.68 11.45 -16.28
N ILE A 13 -3.89 10.16 -16.51
CA ILE A 13 -3.82 9.53 -17.83
C ILE A 13 -4.99 8.57 -17.99
N PRO A 14 -5.59 8.47 -19.19
CA PRO A 14 -6.53 7.40 -19.47
C PRO A 14 -5.79 6.05 -19.40
N PHE A 15 -6.47 5.02 -18.92
CA PHE A 15 -5.91 3.67 -18.91
C PHE A 15 -5.89 3.14 -20.34
N PRO A 16 -4.72 2.76 -20.91
CA PRO A 16 -4.62 2.35 -22.30
C PRO A 16 -5.48 1.12 -22.61
N ASP A 17 -6.17 1.09 -23.74
CA ASP A 17 -7.00 -0.05 -24.13
C ASP A 17 -6.19 -1.33 -24.30
N SER A 18 -4.98 -1.22 -24.82
CA SER A 18 -4.04 -2.35 -24.90
C SER A 18 -3.73 -3.03 -23.55
N VAL A 19 -3.77 -2.26 -22.46
CA VAL A 19 -3.58 -2.81 -21.08
C VAL A 19 -4.90 -3.38 -20.56
N LYS A 20 -6.05 -2.80 -20.91
CA LYS A 20 -7.37 -3.34 -20.57
C LYS A 20 -7.60 -4.71 -21.23
N GLU A 21 -7.21 -4.85 -22.49
CA GLU A 21 -7.34 -6.08 -23.27
C GLU A 21 -6.36 -7.17 -22.83
N ASN A 22 -5.19 -6.79 -22.35
CA ASN A 22 -4.13 -7.72 -21.93
C ASN A 22 -3.59 -7.38 -20.52
N PHE A 23 -4.50 -7.32 -19.55
CA PHE A 23 -4.15 -6.97 -18.16
C PHE A 23 -3.22 -7.97 -17.48
N SER A 24 -3.10 -9.20 -17.98
CA SER A 24 -2.18 -10.22 -17.44
C SER A 24 -0.72 -9.78 -17.43
N VAL A 25 -0.33 -8.86 -18.31
CA VAL A 25 1.02 -8.27 -18.31
C VAL A 25 1.35 -7.59 -16.98
N LEU A 26 0.35 -7.06 -16.25
CA LEU A 26 0.52 -6.42 -14.96
C LEU A 26 0.88 -7.40 -13.83
N PHE A 27 0.57 -8.70 -13.96
CA PHE A 27 0.91 -9.70 -12.96
C PHE A 27 2.43 -9.90 -12.82
N HIS A 28 3.17 -9.59 -13.86
CA HIS A 28 4.63 -9.68 -13.88
C HIS A 28 5.31 -8.35 -13.56
N TYR A 29 4.54 -7.30 -13.24
CA TYR A 29 5.08 -6.00 -12.91
C TYR A 29 5.27 -5.88 -11.40
N GLY A 30 6.53 -5.82 -10.95
CA GLY A 30 6.90 -5.85 -9.53
C GLY A 30 6.66 -4.55 -8.75
N GLY A 31 5.99 -3.55 -9.32
CA GLY A 31 5.71 -2.28 -8.69
C GLY A 31 4.40 -1.67 -9.14
N SER A 32 4.22 -0.37 -8.91
CA SER A 32 3.07 0.38 -9.41
C SER A 32 3.40 1.02 -10.77
N PRO A 33 2.75 0.62 -11.88
CA PRO A 33 2.98 1.22 -13.19
C PRO A 33 2.55 2.69 -13.27
N ILE A 34 1.68 3.11 -12.35
CA ILE A 34 1.20 4.49 -12.24
C ILE A 34 1.96 5.32 -11.21
N GLY A 35 3.01 4.75 -10.61
CA GLY A 35 3.77 5.39 -9.53
C GLY A 35 3.05 5.41 -8.19
N ASN A 36 3.66 6.07 -7.22
CA ASN A 36 3.11 6.24 -5.87
C ASN A 36 3.56 7.57 -5.25
N SER A 37 3.00 7.93 -4.11
CA SER A 37 3.49 9.05 -3.30
C SER A 37 3.27 8.80 -1.81
N ARG A 38 3.95 9.60 -0.98
CA ARG A 38 3.75 9.65 0.48
C ARG A 38 3.14 10.99 0.91
N VAL A 39 2.40 11.64 0.03
CA VAL A 39 1.72 12.90 0.32
C VAL A 39 0.52 12.63 1.21
N LYS A 40 0.41 13.44 2.28
CA LYS A 40 -0.77 13.50 3.15
C LYS A 40 -1.53 14.77 2.83
N LEU A 41 -2.75 14.65 2.33
CA LEU A 41 -3.60 15.80 1.96
C LEU A 41 -3.94 16.71 3.15
N THR A 42 -3.82 16.21 4.37
CA THR A 42 -4.03 16.97 5.60
C THR A 42 -2.79 17.71 6.10
N ASN A 43 -1.64 17.50 5.50
CA ASN A 43 -0.41 18.22 5.84
C ASN A 43 -0.23 19.41 4.87
N ILE A 44 -0.99 20.48 5.13
CA ILE A 44 -1.04 21.69 4.29
C ILE A 44 0.36 22.28 4.12
N ASP A 45 1.09 22.46 5.22
CA ASP A 45 2.43 23.06 5.20
C ASP A 45 3.41 22.30 4.30
N ASP A 46 3.39 20.97 4.36
CA ASP A 46 4.25 20.12 3.50
C ASP A 46 3.83 20.21 2.03
N CYS A 47 2.52 20.27 1.76
CA CYS A 47 2.00 20.42 0.40
C CYS A 47 2.38 21.78 -0.21
N VAL A 48 2.27 22.85 0.54
CA VAL A 48 2.69 24.21 0.13
C VAL A 48 4.21 24.27 -0.07
N LYS A 49 4.97 23.79 0.91
CA LYS A 49 6.45 23.77 0.84
C LYS A 49 6.98 23.02 -0.38
N LYS A 50 6.30 21.97 -0.80
CA LYS A 50 6.65 21.15 -1.97
C LYS A 50 6.05 21.66 -3.28
N GLY A 51 5.27 22.74 -3.24
CA GLY A 51 4.63 23.33 -4.42
C GLY A 51 3.53 22.47 -5.02
N TYR A 52 2.88 21.62 -4.23
CA TYR A 52 1.75 20.82 -4.67
C TYR A 52 0.43 21.60 -4.65
N VAL A 53 0.32 22.57 -3.74
CA VAL A 53 -0.75 23.54 -3.65
C VAL A 53 -0.15 24.92 -3.38
N LYS A 54 -0.91 26.00 -3.63
CA LYS A 54 -0.50 27.36 -3.33
C LYS A 54 -0.72 27.66 -1.86
N ASP A 55 -0.07 28.74 -1.39
CA ASP A 55 -0.31 29.22 -0.04
C ASP A 55 -1.77 29.65 0.13
N GLY A 56 -2.39 29.19 1.22
CA GLY A 56 -3.81 29.41 1.52
C GLY A 56 -4.79 28.45 0.86
N GLU A 57 -4.34 27.51 0.01
CA GLU A 57 -5.19 26.46 -0.55
C GLU A 57 -5.26 25.24 0.38
N ASP A 58 -6.45 24.62 0.50
CA ASP A 58 -6.64 23.34 1.16
C ASP A 58 -6.39 22.19 0.17
N PRO A 59 -5.41 21.30 0.42
CA PRO A 59 -5.15 20.17 -0.48
C PRO A 59 -6.34 19.21 -0.66
N LEU A 60 -7.24 19.10 0.32
CA LEU A 60 -8.47 18.32 0.18
C LEU A 60 -9.41 18.94 -0.84
N GLU A 61 -9.56 20.27 -0.81
CA GLU A 61 -10.38 21.01 -1.77
C GLU A 61 -9.78 20.95 -3.18
N VAL A 62 -8.46 21.13 -3.29
CA VAL A 62 -7.74 21.01 -4.59
C VAL A 62 -7.93 19.61 -5.16
N ALA A 63 -7.82 18.55 -4.34
CA ALA A 63 -8.03 17.17 -4.75
C ALA A 63 -9.49 16.93 -5.20
N ALA A 64 -10.48 17.44 -4.44
CA ALA A 64 -11.89 17.31 -4.76
C ALA A 64 -12.23 17.99 -6.11
N ASN A 65 -11.76 19.21 -6.30
CA ASN A 65 -11.94 19.97 -7.54
C ASN A 65 -11.29 19.27 -8.74
N GLN A 66 -10.09 18.70 -8.57
CA GLN A 66 -9.42 17.96 -9.64
C GLN A 66 -10.21 16.71 -10.04
N LEU A 67 -10.70 15.93 -9.05
CA LEU A 67 -11.52 14.75 -9.32
C LEU A 67 -12.82 15.09 -10.06
N THR A 68 -13.45 16.21 -9.69
CA THR A 68 -14.66 16.71 -10.35
C THR A 68 -14.36 17.15 -11.77
N ASN A 69 -13.26 17.88 -12.00
CA ASN A 69 -12.83 18.32 -13.33
C ASN A 69 -12.50 17.14 -14.26
N ASP A 70 -11.97 16.06 -13.69
CA ASP A 70 -11.67 14.82 -14.42
C ASP A 70 -12.93 13.92 -14.59
N ASN A 71 -14.11 14.34 -14.13
CA ASN A 71 -15.37 13.60 -14.15
C ASN A 71 -15.26 12.22 -13.46
N VAL A 72 -14.54 12.15 -12.36
CA VAL A 72 -14.38 10.93 -11.55
C VAL A 72 -15.58 10.75 -10.63
N ASN A 73 -16.29 9.63 -10.76
CA ASN A 73 -17.42 9.26 -9.87
C ASN A 73 -16.97 8.32 -8.75
N ILE A 74 -15.95 7.49 -9.00
CA ILE A 74 -15.42 6.53 -8.03
C ILE A 74 -13.90 6.65 -8.01
N LEU A 75 -13.34 6.93 -6.84
CA LEU A 75 -11.90 6.94 -6.61
C LEU A 75 -11.48 5.68 -5.87
N HIS A 76 -10.67 4.82 -6.49
CA HIS A 76 -9.99 3.72 -5.81
C HIS A 76 -8.61 4.15 -5.34
N THR A 77 -8.35 4.00 -4.03
CA THR A 77 -7.04 4.22 -3.45
C THR A 77 -6.44 2.88 -3.02
N ILE A 78 -5.20 2.60 -3.42
CA ILE A 78 -4.52 1.33 -3.14
C ILE A 78 -3.25 1.62 -2.35
N GLY A 79 -3.17 1.14 -1.11
CA GLY A 79 -2.01 1.37 -0.27
C GLY A 79 -2.14 0.91 1.17
N GLY A 80 -1.20 1.32 2.01
CA GLY A 80 -1.15 0.99 3.43
C GLY A 80 -2.06 1.86 4.30
N ASP A 81 -1.80 1.86 5.60
CA ASP A 81 -2.57 2.58 6.61
C ASP A 81 -2.67 4.08 6.30
N ASP A 82 -1.56 4.77 6.05
CA ASP A 82 -1.56 6.19 5.68
C ASP A 82 -2.44 6.50 4.46
N THR A 83 -2.42 5.63 3.44
CA THR A 83 -3.23 5.83 2.21
C THR A 83 -4.72 5.68 2.51
N ASN A 84 -5.10 4.67 3.30
CA ASN A 84 -6.50 4.42 3.65
C ASN A 84 -7.03 5.47 4.63
N THR A 85 -6.19 5.96 5.55
CA THR A 85 -6.53 7.10 6.41
C THR A 85 -6.80 8.36 5.58
N MET A 86 -5.97 8.68 4.60
CA MET A 86 -6.21 9.81 3.69
C MET A 86 -7.47 9.62 2.85
N ALA A 87 -7.74 8.39 2.40
CA ALA A 87 -8.96 8.06 1.66
C ALA A 87 -10.22 8.33 2.51
N ALA A 88 -10.20 7.93 3.78
CA ALA A 88 -11.31 8.19 4.70
C ALA A 88 -11.51 9.70 4.96
N GLN A 89 -10.42 10.45 5.14
CA GLN A 89 -10.49 11.90 5.35
C GLN A 89 -10.98 12.64 4.10
N LEU A 90 -10.54 12.21 2.92
CA LEU A 90 -11.04 12.76 1.65
C LEU A 90 -12.52 12.42 1.46
N SER A 91 -12.95 11.19 1.74
CA SER A 91 -14.36 10.78 1.67
C SER A 91 -15.23 11.63 2.58
N PHE A 92 -14.81 11.85 3.82
CA PHE A 92 -15.52 12.71 4.76
C PHE A 92 -15.60 14.17 4.29
N PHE A 93 -14.50 14.70 3.72
CA PHE A 93 -14.47 16.05 3.15
C PHE A 93 -15.46 16.19 1.99
N LEU A 94 -15.47 15.22 1.07
CA LEU A 94 -16.35 15.19 -0.11
C LEU A 94 -17.82 15.16 0.32
N GLU A 95 -18.19 14.28 1.23
CA GLU A 95 -19.56 14.15 1.75
C GLU A 95 -20.01 15.47 2.43
N LYS A 96 -19.19 16.02 3.31
CA LYS A 96 -19.49 17.26 4.03
C LYS A 96 -19.70 18.46 3.09
N ASN A 97 -19.02 18.51 1.98
CA ASN A 97 -19.07 19.62 1.00
C ASN A 97 -19.98 19.32 -0.20
N GLY A 98 -20.75 18.23 -0.18
CA GLY A 98 -21.78 17.93 -1.19
C GLY A 98 -21.24 17.47 -2.54
N TYR A 99 -20.04 16.91 -2.58
CA TYR A 99 -19.50 16.28 -3.80
C TYR A 99 -20.12 14.90 -4.01
N ASP A 100 -20.61 14.63 -5.23
CA ASP A 100 -21.14 13.32 -5.62
C ASP A 100 -20.02 12.41 -6.13
N LEU A 101 -19.21 11.88 -5.20
CA LEU A 101 -18.07 11.03 -5.50
C LEU A 101 -17.85 10.01 -4.39
N THR A 102 -17.69 8.75 -4.77
CA THR A 102 -17.40 7.65 -3.84
C THR A 102 -15.92 7.35 -3.76
N VAL A 103 -15.38 7.22 -2.55
CA VAL A 103 -13.99 6.81 -2.31
C VAL A 103 -13.97 5.37 -1.78
N VAL A 104 -13.19 4.51 -2.42
CA VAL A 104 -13.00 3.11 -2.03
C VAL A 104 -11.54 2.86 -1.72
N GLY A 105 -11.23 2.59 -0.44
CA GLY A 105 -9.89 2.23 0.02
C GLY A 105 -9.62 0.74 -0.15
N LEU A 106 -8.51 0.39 -0.81
CA LEU A 106 -8.03 -0.98 -0.98
C LEU A 106 -6.74 -1.16 -0.18
N PRO A 107 -6.79 -1.87 0.96
CA PRO A 107 -5.64 -2.00 1.85
C PRO A 107 -4.59 -2.95 1.25
N LYS A 108 -3.45 -2.39 0.86
CA LYS A 108 -2.29 -3.09 0.31
C LYS A 108 -1.06 -2.78 1.16
N THR A 109 -0.74 -3.68 2.06
CA THR A 109 0.46 -3.61 2.91
C THR A 109 0.85 -5.00 3.39
N VAL A 110 2.13 -5.24 3.59
CA VAL A 110 2.64 -6.47 4.22
C VAL A 110 2.52 -6.43 5.74
N ASP A 111 2.30 -5.24 6.32
CA ASP A 111 2.24 -5.04 7.77
C ASP A 111 0.96 -5.63 8.38
N ASN A 112 -0.11 -5.76 7.58
CA ASN A 112 -1.43 -6.26 7.99
C ASN A 112 -2.03 -5.50 9.17
N ASP A 113 -1.87 -4.18 9.18
CA ASP A 113 -2.16 -3.27 10.30
C ASP A 113 -3.34 -2.30 10.03
N VAL A 114 -4.13 -2.53 8.98
CA VAL A 114 -5.28 -1.69 8.62
C VAL A 114 -6.55 -2.21 9.30
N PHE A 115 -6.93 -1.60 10.43
CA PHE A 115 -8.15 -1.96 11.15
C PHE A 115 -9.42 -1.47 10.40
N PRO A 116 -10.53 -2.24 10.38
CA PRO A 116 -10.77 -3.57 10.95
C PRO A 116 -10.51 -4.73 9.96
N VAL A 117 -9.69 -4.54 8.96
CA VAL A 117 -9.45 -5.53 7.90
C VAL A 117 -8.63 -6.70 8.44
N ALA A 118 -9.15 -7.91 8.30
CA ALA A 118 -8.46 -9.11 8.77
C ALA A 118 -7.25 -9.49 7.92
N GLN A 119 -7.30 -9.15 6.62
CA GLN A 119 -6.25 -9.50 5.68
C GLN A 119 -6.04 -8.37 4.66
N THR A 120 -4.84 -7.82 4.64
CA THR A 120 -4.41 -6.85 3.64
C THR A 120 -3.75 -7.53 2.45
N LEU A 121 -3.83 -6.91 1.27
CA LEU A 121 -3.20 -7.42 0.05
C LEU A 121 -1.68 -7.48 0.23
N GLY A 122 -1.10 -8.66 -0.01
CA GLY A 122 0.33 -8.92 0.06
C GLY A 122 0.82 -9.46 1.40
N ALA A 123 0.07 -9.36 2.50
CA ALA A 123 0.51 -9.79 3.83
C ALA A 123 0.79 -11.30 3.89
N TRP A 124 -0.13 -12.12 3.42
CA TRP A 124 0.04 -13.58 3.41
C TRP A 124 1.14 -14.05 2.47
N THR A 125 1.24 -13.45 1.28
CA THR A 125 2.33 -13.72 0.35
C THR A 125 3.69 -13.39 0.98
N ALA A 126 3.78 -12.27 1.69
CA ALA A 126 5.01 -11.87 2.38
C ALA A 126 5.38 -12.86 3.51
N ALA A 127 4.40 -13.35 4.27
CA ALA A 127 4.63 -14.34 5.33
C ALA A 127 5.12 -15.68 4.75
N GLU A 128 4.49 -16.16 3.70
CA GLU A 128 4.89 -17.39 3.01
C GLU A 128 6.32 -17.29 2.44
N GLN A 129 6.62 -16.24 1.68
CA GLN A 129 7.95 -16.01 1.12
C GLN A 129 8.99 -15.77 2.21
N GLY A 130 8.63 -15.07 3.29
CA GLY A 130 9.48 -14.90 4.46
C GLY A 130 9.85 -16.23 5.11
N SER A 131 8.91 -17.16 5.23
CA SER A 131 9.16 -18.49 5.78
C SER A 131 10.07 -19.36 4.91
N ILE A 132 9.94 -19.25 3.57
CA ILE A 132 10.80 -19.94 2.59
C ILE A 132 12.22 -19.38 2.67
N PHE A 133 12.35 -18.05 2.67
CA PHE A 133 13.64 -17.38 2.78
C PHE A 133 14.36 -17.74 4.09
N PHE A 134 13.64 -17.72 5.21
CA PHE A 134 14.20 -18.10 6.50
C PHE A 134 14.66 -19.56 6.53
N GLU A 135 13.91 -20.49 5.91
CA GLU A 135 14.30 -21.88 5.77
C GLU A 135 15.64 -22.02 5.01
N ASN A 136 15.83 -21.27 3.94
CA ASN A 136 17.09 -21.28 3.19
C ASN A 136 18.27 -20.79 4.04
N VAL A 137 18.08 -19.73 4.82
CA VAL A 137 19.09 -19.21 5.75
C VAL A 137 19.43 -20.22 6.84
N VAL A 138 18.43 -20.91 7.40
CA VAL A 138 18.64 -21.97 8.39
C VAL A 138 19.40 -23.15 7.79
N ASN A 139 19.05 -23.58 6.59
CA ASN A 139 19.72 -24.71 5.92
C ASN A 139 21.21 -24.41 5.67
N GLU A 140 21.55 -23.19 5.24
CA GLU A 140 22.96 -22.76 5.11
C GLU A 140 23.69 -22.84 6.46
N ASN A 141 23.03 -22.45 7.53
CA ASN A 141 23.58 -22.36 8.86
C ASN A 141 23.82 -23.73 9.52
N THR A 142 23.18 -24.78 9.04
CA THR A 142 23.41 -26.15 9.55
C THR A 142 24.78 -26.70 9.18
N THR A 143 25.54 -26.03 8.31
CA THR A 143 26.90 -26.46 7.90
C THR A 143 27.97 -26.21 8.94
N SER A 144 27.71 -25.42 9.99
CA SER A 144 28.64 -25.14 11.08
C SER A 144 27.97 -25.08 12.46
N ASN A 145 28.76 -25.37 13.50
CA ASN A 145 28.26 -25.39 14.87
C ASN A 145 28.21 -23.99 15.51
N ARG A 146 27.28 -23.78 16.45
CA ARG A 146 27.20 -22.59 17.29
C ARG A 146 26.95 -21.28 16.55
N GLN A 147 25.98 -21.27 15.68
CA GLN A 147 25.51 -20.04 15.02
C GLN A 147 24.22 -19.52 15.67
N LEU A 148 24.09 -18.19 15.71
CA LEU A 148 22.88 -17.49 16.05
C LEU A 148 22.38 -16.77 14.79
N ILE A 149 21.13 -17.07 14.39
CA ILE A 149 20.47 -16.36 13.30
C ILE A 149 19.51 -15.35 13.90
N ILE A 150 19.65 -14.10 13.48
CA ILE A 150 18.68 -13.04 13.76
C ILE A 150 18.10 -12.62 12.42
N HIS A 151 16.81 -12.90 12.21
CA HIS A 151 16.10 -12.59 10.96
C HIS A 151 15.14 -11.43 11.20
N GLU A 152 15.47 -10.27 10.62
CA GLU A 152 14.60 -9.10 10.66
C GLU A 152 13.50 -9.23 9.61
N VAL A 153 12.27 -8.95 10.03
CA VAL A 153 11.08 -8.98 9.17
C VAL A 153 10.41 -7.60 9.20
N MET A 154 9.92 -7.15 8.05
CA MET A 154 9.16 -5.91 7.94
C MET A 154 7.92 -5.93 8.84
N GLY A 155 7.31 -4.77 9.12
CA GLY A 155 6.10 -4.66 9.93
C GLY A 155 6.03 -3.38 10.75
N ARG A 156 7.08 -2.57 10.77
CA ARG A 156 7.15 -1.32 11.55
C ARG A 156 6.78 -1.57 13.03
N HIS A 157 5.61 -1.07 13.46
CA HIS A 157 5.10 -1.24 14.83
C HIS A 157 4.20 -2.49 14.97
N CYS A 158 3.90 -3.19 13.86
CA CYS A 158 3.09 -4.40 13.85
C CYS A 158 3.98 -5.64 13.76
N GLY A 159 3.88 -6.52 14.73
CA GLY A 159 4.64 -7.78 14.78
C GLY A 159 3.97 -8.94 14.02
N TRP A 160 2.83 -8.70 13.35
CA TRP A 160 2.04 -9.75 12.72
C TRP A 160 2.85 -10.56 11.69
N LEU A 161 3.55 -9.88 10.77
CA LEU A 161 4.33 -10.54 9.72
C LEU A 161 5.44 -11.42 10.30
N THR A 162 6.14 -10.94 11.32
CA THR A 162 7.17 -11.71 12.03
C THR A 162 6.57 -12.98 12.67
N ALA A 163 5.45 -12.82 13.38
CA ALA A 163 4.78 -13.94 14.04
C ALA A 163 4.24 -14.96 13.03
N GLN A 164 3.64 -14.51 11.94
CA GLN A 164 3.10 -15.38 10.90
C GLN A 164 4.22 -16.11 10.14
N THR A 165 5.30 -15.43 9.78
CA THR A 165 6.50 -16.04 9.16
C THR A 165 7.07 -17.15 10.05
N ALA A 166 7.21 -16.88 11.35
CA ALA A 166 7.71 -17.89 12.30
C ALA A 166 6.76 -19.08 12.45
N LYS A 167 5.44 -18.82 12.47
CA LYS A 167 4.40 -19.85 12.54
C LYS A 167 4.44 -20.75 11.30
N ASP A 168 4.53 -20.17 10.11
CA ASP A 168 4.55 -20.91 8.85
C ASP A 168 5.81 -21.76 8.73
N TYR A 169 6.96 -21.23 9.12
CA TYR A 169 8.20 -22.00 9.20
C TYR A 169 8.11 -23.18 10.20
N ARG A 170 7.56 -22.93 11.39
CA ARG A 170 7.33 -23.99 12.38
C ARG A 170 6.43 -25.10 11.88
N LEU A 171 5.38 -24.77 11.13
CA LEU A 171 4.48 -25.76 10.53
C LEU A 171 5.20 -26.60 9.48
N LYS A 172 6.04 -25.97 8.65
CA LYS A 172 6.89 -26.71 7.70
C LYS A 172 7.82 -27.71 8.39
N LEU A 173 8.47 -27.30 9.49
CA LEU A 173 9.34 -28.20 10.27
C LEU A 173 8.59 -29.40 10.85
N ARG A 174 7.36 -29.19 11.34
CA ARG A 174 6.55 -30.27 11.92
C ARG A 174 6.07 -31.28 10.89
N ASN A 175 5.94 -30.87 9.64
CA ASN A 175 5.48 -31.72 8.53
C ASN A 175 6.62 -32.39 7.76
N LYS A 176 7.87 -32.09 8.11
CA LYS A 176 9.02 -32.84 7.56
C LYS A 176 9.10 -34.19 8.26
N GLU A 177 8.99 -35.24 7.48
CA GLU A 177 9.40 -36.58 7.91
C GLU A 177 10.94 -36.62 7.92
N PHE A 178 11.54 -36.91 9.06
CA PHE A 178 12.98 -37.13 9.21
C PHE A 178 13.27 -38.63 9.24
#